data_c7645ed84a2139bf7d6c57ef5c94b528
#
_entry.id   c7645ed84a2139bf7d6c57ef5c94b528
#
_cell.length_a   1.000
_cell.length_b   1.000
_cell.length_c   1.000
_cell.angle_alpha   90.00
_cell.angle_beta   90.00
_cell.angle_gamma   90.00
#
_symmetry.space_group_name_H-M   'P 1'
#
loop_
_entity.id
_entity.type
_entity.pdbx_description
1 polymer ?
#
loop_
_entity_poly.entity_id
_entity_poly.type
_entity_poly.pdbx_seq_one_letter_code
_entity_poly.pdbx_strand_id
1 'polypeptide(L)'
;MIAAALVALALAQPHIVWKPILFGPQRRAETAAYAERHYGLHTWRLAHPHVIVEHYTANDSFSATWNTFASDAPDPELHERPGDCAHFVIDRDGTIYQLVPVTTMCRHTVGLNWTAIGIEDVGTSDASILDNPRQLAASLRLTLWLMSRLHISLPNVIGHSESLTSPYHRERYAAWRCQTHGDWQHADMVVYRRKLLALALAQRVGISRSGHTVASHC
;
A
#
# COMPACT_ATOMS: atom_id res chain seq x y z
N MET A 1 -41.67 9.70 -16.65
CA MET A 1 -40.66 8.79 -16.11
C MET A 1 -39.70 9.63 -15.32
N ILE A 2 -39.70 9.55 -13.97
CA ILE A 2 -38.79 10.30 -13.09
C ILE A 2 -37.54 9.44 -12.96
N ALA A 3 -36.46 9.87 -13.57
CA ALA A 3 -35.15 9.24 -13.35
C ALA A 3 -34.72 9.53 -11.91
N ALA A 4 -34.78 8.53 -11.05
CA ALA A 4 -34.21 8.62 -9.71
C ALA A 4 -32.67 8.69 -9.86
N ALA A 5 -32.11 9.87 -9.64
CA ALA A 5 -30.67 10.02 -9.53
C ALA A 5 -30.22 9.24 -8.28
N LEU A 6 -29.54 8.11 -8.48
CA LEU A 6 -28.83 7.42 -7.43
C LEU A 6 -27.69 8.33 -6.94
N VAL A 7 -27.93 9.04 -5.84
CA VAL A 7 -26.87 9.71 -5.11
C VAL A 7 -25.98 8.61 -4.55
N ALA A 8 -24.81 8.41 -5.16
CA ALA A 8 -23.78 7.55 -4.60
C ALA A 8 -23.38 8.17 -3.25
N LEU A 9 -23.76 7.54 -2.16
CA LEU A 9 -23.29 7.91 -0.82
C LEU A 9 -21.77 7.73 -0.82
N ALA A 10 -21.05 8.83 -0.54
CA ALA A 10 -19.61 8.75 -0.38
C ALA A 10 -19.29 7.75 0.76
N LEU A 11 -18.39 6.81 0.48
CA LEU A 11 -17.95 5.83 1.48
C LEU A 11 -17.34 6.57 2.67
N ALA A 12 -17.84 6.31 3.88
CA ALA A 12 -17.34 6.93 5.09
C ALA A 12 -15.87 6.50 5.33
N GLN A 13 -15.04 7.48 5.69
CA GLN A 13 -13.67 7.20 6.11
C GLN A 13 -13.69 6.31 7.35
N PRO A 14 -12.91 5.21 7.40
CA PRO A 14 -12.73 4.45 8.62
C PRO A 14 -12.05 5.32 9.69
N HIS A 15 -12.21 4.93 10.96
CA HIS A 15 -11.46 5.61 12.02
C HIS A 15 -9.97 5.34 11.85
N ILE A 16 -9.19 6.40 11.67
CA ILE A 16 -7.74 6.36 11.46
C ILE A 16 -7.06 7.16 12.56
N VAL A 17 -6.14 6.53 13.27
CA VAL A 17 -5.30 7.17 14.29
C VAL A 17 -4.07 7.77 13.61
N TRP A 18 -3.92 9.10 13.71
CA TRP A 18 -2.72 9.76 13.22
C TRP A 18 -1.54 9.50 14.17
N LYS A 19 -0.55 8.75 13.72
CA LYS A 19 0.66 8.38 14.48
C LYS A 19 1.90 8.58 13.60
N PRO A 20 2.26 9.84 13.29
CA PRO A 20 3.26 10.12 12.28
C PRO A 20 4.66 9.65 12.69
N ILE A 21 5.41 9.21 11.69
CA ILE A 21 6.87 9.16 11.74
C ILE A 21 7.44 10.52 11.31
N LEU A 22 8.67 10.82 11.75
CA LEU A 22 9.32 12.08 11.34
C LEU A 22 9.68 12.01 9.85
N PHE A 23 9.06 12.88 9.06
CA PHE A 23 9.34 13.04 7.63
C PHE A 23 9.83 14.48 7.37
N GLY A 24 10.95 14.82 7.99
CA GLY A 24 11.56 16.16 7.98
C GLY A 24 12.31 16.47 6.67
N PRO A 25 12.99 17.64 6.62
CA PRO A 25 13.71 18.08 5.43
C PRO A 25 14.73 17.06 4.91
N GLN A 26 15.49 16.42 5.83
CA GLN A 26 16.48 15.40 5.47
C GLN A 26 15.83 14.22 4.75
N ARG A 27 14.82 13.56 5.35
CA ARG A 27 14.15 12.40 4.77
C ARG A 27 13.48 12.75 3.44
N ARG A 28 12.94 13.98 3.29
CA ARG A 28 12.40 14.47 2.01
C ARG A 28 13.47 14.59 0.93
N ALA A 29 14.66 15.08 1.28
CA ALA A 29 15.78 15.17 0.35
C ALA A 29 16.28 13.79 -0.07
N GLU A 30 16.41 12.86 0.88
CA GLU A 30 16.76 11.45 0.63
C GLU A 30 15.73 10.76 -0.26
N THR A 31 14.42 10.97 0.00
CA THR A 31 13.34 10.44 -0.83
C THR A 31 13.39 11.00 -2.26
N ALA A 32 13.67 12.30 -2.42
CA ALA A 32 13.79 12.91 -3.74
C ALA A 32 15.01 12.36 -4.51
N ALA A 33 16.13 12.16 -3.83
CA ALA A 33 17.32 11.55 -4.43
C ALA A 33 17.10 10.09 -4.82
N TYR A 34 16.39 9.32 -3.98
CA TYR A 34 15.94 7.97 -4.30
C TYR A 34 15.03 7.98 -5.54
N ALA A 35 14.01 8.84 -5.56
CA ALA A 35 13.05 8.92 -6.66
C ALA A 35 13.72 9.30 -8.00
N GLU A 36 14.73 10.16 -7.96
CA GLU A 36 15.51 10.50 -9.14
C GLU A 36 16.30 9.29 -9.66
N ARG A 37 17.00 8.58 -8.77
CA ARG A 37 17.82 7.42 -9.10
C ARG A 37 17.00 6.25 -9.67
N HIS A 38 15.86 5.94 -9.02
CA HIS A 38 15.04 4.78 -9.34
C HIS A 38 13.98 5.06 -10.42
N TYR A 39 13.41 6.27 -10.42
CA TYR A 39 12.24 6.60 -11.25
C TYR A 39 12.49 7.76 -12.22
N GLY A 40 13.59 8.52 -12.06
CA GLY A 40 13.85 9.74 -12.81
C GLY A 40 12.90 10.87 -12.44
N LEU A 41 12.48 10.93 -11.17
CA LEU A 41 11.57 11.93 -10.64
C LEU A 41 12.28 12.80 -9.60
N HIS A 42 12.27 14.11 -9.79
CA HIS A 42 12.88 15.07 -8.85
C HIS A 42 11.88 15.50 -7.76
N THR A 43 11.34 14.54 -6.99
CA THR A 43 10.32 14.82 -5.98
C THR A 43 10.29 13.76 -4.89
N TRP A 44 9.92 14.18 -3.67
CA TRP A 44 9.57 13.31 -2.56
C TRP A 44 8.05 13.11 -2.43
N ARG A 45 7.27 13.78 -3.29
CA ARG A 45 5.81 13.74 -3.23
C ARG A 45 5.27 12.58 -4.06
N LEU A 46 4.28 11.93 -3.51
CA LEU A 46 3.46 10.97 -4.23
C LEU A 46 2.28 11.72 -4.84
N ALA A 47 2.26 11.80 -6.16
CA ALA A 47 1.15 12.38 -6.92
C ALA A 47 0.43 11.28 -7.70
N HIS A 48 -0.90 11.29 -7.65
CA HIS A 48 -1.74 10.36 -8.40
C HIS A 48 -1.38 8.87 -8.21
N PRO A 49 -1.50 8.31 -7.00
CA PRO A 49 -1.24 6.89 -6.78
C PRO A 49 -2.21 6.03 -7.59
N HIS A 50 -1.69 4.99 -8.23
CA HIS A 50 -2.44 4.07 -9.08
C HIS A 50 -2.55 2.67 -8.47
N VAL A 51 -1.76 2.39 -7.44
CA VAL A 51 -1.61 1.05 -6.84
C VAL A 51 -1.77 1.14 -5.32
N ILE A 52 -2.38 0.13 -4.72
CA ILE A 52 -2.28 -0.16 -3.29
C ILE A 52 -1.50 -1.46 -3.18
N VAL A 53 -0.45 -1.46 -2.35
CA VAL A 53 0.33 -2.65 -2.04
C VAL A 53 0.07 -3.05 -0.60
N GLU A 54 -0.41 -4.27 -0.42
CA GLU A 54 -0.59 -4.91 0.89
C GLU A 54 0.72 -5.61 1.28
N HIS A 55 1.11 -5.43 2.54
CA HIS A 55 2.29 -6.02 3.18
C HIS A 55 1.92 -6.66 4.51
N TYR A 56 2.79 -7.51 5.05
CA TYR A 56 2.80 -7.82 6.46
C TYR A 56 4.15 -7.50 7.09
N THR A 57 4.11 -7.08 8.35
CA THR A 57 5.25 -6.48 9.04
C THR A 57 6.36 -7.44 9.45
N ALA A 58 6.17 -8.74 9.28
CA ALA A 58 7.04 -9.82 9.79
C ALA A 58 7.33 -9.73 11.31
N ASN A 59 6.43 -9.08 12.07
CA ASN A 59 6.46 -8.99 13.52
C ASN A 59 5.04 -8.91 14.09
N ASP A 60 4.91 -8.97 15.43
CA ASP A 60 3.63 -9.05 16.13
C ASP A 60 3.20 -7.75 16.83
N SER A 61 3.84 -6.62 16.52
CA SER A 61 3.65 -5.39 17.30
C SER A 61 3.68 -4.14 16.42
N PHE A 62 2.61 -3.34 16.51
CA PHE A 62 2.60 -2.00 15.93
C PHE A 62 3.80 -1.15 16.40
N SER A 63 4.15 -1.22 17.69
CA SER A 63 5.27 -0.43 18.22
C SER A 63 6.62 -0.81 17.57
N ALA A 64 6.85 -2.11 17.32
CA ALA A 64 8.07 -2.56 16.64
C ALA A 64 8.11 -2.02 15.19
N THR A 65 7.01 -2.15 14.45
CA THR A 65 6.86 -1.63 13.08
C THR A 65 7.06 -0.12 13.03
N TRP A 66 6.40 0.61 13.93
CA TRP A 66 6.53 2.07 14.01
C TRP A 66 7.97 2.51 14.28
N ASN A 67 8.67 1.84 15.22
CA ASN A 67 10.06 2.13 15.55
C ASN A 67 11.00 1.88 14.34
N THR A 68 10.77 0.81 13.58
CA THR A 68 11.52 0.51 12.36
C THR A 68 11.36 1.65 11.35
N PHE A 69 10.15 2.06 11.07
CA PHE A 69 9.87 3.12 10.07
C PHE A 69 10.28 4.52 10.56
N ALA A 70 10.23 4.76 11.87
CA ALA A 70 10.63 6.05 12.45
C ALA A 70 12.14 6.29 12.42
N SER A 71 12.95 5.23 12.40
CA SER A 71 14.40 5.33 12.55
C SER A 71 15.11 5.97 11.35
N ASP A 72 14.50 5.92 10.16
CA ASP A 72 15.12 6.40 8.90
C ASP A 72 16.52 5.83 8.66
N ALA A 73 16.81 4.65 9.16
CA ALA A 73 18.03 3.92 8.89
C ALA A 73 18.06 3.42 7.43
N PRO A 74 19.25 3.30 6.80
CA PRO A 74 19.34 2.55 5.55
C PRO A 74 18.75 1.15 5.75
N ASP A 75 17.97 0.67 4.79
CA ASP A 75 17.47 -0.69 4.88
C ASP A 75 18.62 -1.70 4.84
N PRO A 76 18.46 -2.86 5.51
CA PRO A 76 19.54 -3.84 5.62
C PRO A 76 19.83 -4.59 4.31
N GLU A 77 18.89 -4.61 3.38
CA GLU A 77 19.02 -5.37 2.12
C GLU A 77 19.74 -4.54 1.05
N LEU A 78 19.28 -3.33 0.82
CA LEU A 78 19.73 -2.50 -0.30
C LEU A 78 20.67 -1.38 0.15
N HIS A 79 20.82 -1.19 1.46
CA HIS A 79 21.67 -0.18 2.11
C HIS A 79 21.38 1.25 1.64
N GLU A 80 20.15 1.54 1.25
CA GLU A 80 19.74 2.85 0.74
C GLU A 80 18.89 3.64 1.72
N ARG A 81 18.95 4.96 1.52
CA ARG A 81 18.06 5.94 2.13
C ARG A 81 17.09 6.50 1.11
N PRO A 82 15.89 6.91 1.52
CA PRO A 82 15.39 6.93 2.91
C PRO A 82 15.19 5.52 3.46
N GLY A 83 15.08 5.41 4.78
CA GLY A 83 14.62 4.18 5.45
C GLY A 83 13.22 3.79 5.00
N ASP A 84 12.86 2.52 5.23
CA ASP A 84 11.56 2.00 4.86
C ASP A 84 10.42 2.74 5.58
N CYS A 85 9.28 2.84 4.93
CA CYS A 85 8.06 3.35 5.51
C CYS A 85 6.83 2.82 4.79
N ALA A 86 5.67 2.86 5.46
CA ALA A 86 4.38 2.65 4.85
C ALA A 86 3.44 3.83 5.14
N HIS A 87 2.36 3.97 4.38
CA HIS A 87 1.38 5.02 4.63
C HIS A 87 0.50 4.67 5.82
N PHE A 88 0.13 3.40 5.93
CA PHE A 88 -0.72 2.88 6.99
C PHE A 88 -0.14 1.62 7.60
N VAL A 89 -0.44 1.43 8.89
CA VAL A 89 -0.22 0.17 9.60
C VAL A 89 -1.54 -0.23 10.26
N ILE A 90 -1.93 -1.50 10.12
CA ILE A 90 -3.13 -2.04 10.74
C ILE A 90 -2.72 -3.04 11.80
N ASP A 91 -3.04 -2.73 13.06
CA ASP A 91 -2.71 -3.60 14.19
C ASP A 91 -3.65 -4.80 14.24
N ARG A 92 -3.27 -5.82 15.00
CA ARG A 92 -3.99 -7.08 15.15
C ARG A 92 -5.38 -6.93 15.76
N ASP A 93 -5.63 -5.86 16.50
CA ASP A 93 -6.95 -5.51 17.05
C ASP A 93 -7.86 -4.78 16.04
N GLY A 94 -7.32 -4.46 14.85
CA GLY A 94 -7.99 -3.71 13.79
C GLY A 94 -7.86 -2.19 13.90
N THR A 95 -7.00 -1.67 14.79
CA THR A 95 -6.68 -0.24 14.81
C THR A 95 -5.87 0.13 13.58
N ILE A 96 -6.33 1.15 12.86
CA ILE A 96 -5.66 1.68 11.67
C ILE A 96 -4.83 2.90 12.08
N TYR A 97 -3.54 2.84 11.84
CA TYR A 97 -2.62 3.96 12.05
C TYR A 97 -2.18 4.54 10.71
N GLN A 98 -2.17 5.86 10.60
CA GLN A 98 -1.56 6.56 9.47
C GLN A 98 -0.23 7.17 9.89
N LEU A 99 0.85 6.84 9.17
CA LEU A 99 2.21 7.25 9.51
C LEU A 99 2.69 8.47 8.74
N VAL A 100 2.24 8.62 7.49
CA VAL A 100 2.55 9.77 6.64
C VAL A 100 1.31 10.15 5.80
N PRO A 101 1.24 11.40 5.30
CA PRO A 101 0.18 11.76 4.35
C PRO A 101 0.26 10.89 3.08
N VAL A 102 -0.90 10.55 2.50
CA VAL A 102 -0.97 9.79 1.23
C VAL A 102 -0.32 10.50 0.02
N THR A 103 0.09 11.75 0.19
CA THR A 103 0.84 12.53 -0.80
C THR A 103 2.35 12.46 -0.61
N THR A 104 2.83 11.62 0.30
CA THR A 104 4.24 11.41 0.58
C THR A 104 4.70 10.12 -0.09
N MET A 105 5.78 10.17 -0.86
CA MET A 105 6.38 8.94 -1.39
C MET A 105 7.05 8.17 -0.25
N CYS A 106 6.57 6.95 -0.01
CA CYS A 106 7.09 6.03 0.98
C CYS A 106 7.86 4.91 0.28
N ARG A 107 8.95 4.47 0.88
CA ARG A 107 9.73 3.36 0.37
C ARG A 107 9.26 2.06 1.03
N HIS A 108 8.51 1.25 0.28
CA HIS A 108 7.95 -0.04 0.72
C HIS A 108 7.95 -1.11 -0.38
N THR A 109 8.02 -0.71 -1.67
CA THR A 109 8.00 -1.66 -2.81
C THR A 109 8.87 -1.11 -3.93
N VAL A 110 9.99 -1.76 -4.21
CA VAL A 110 10.86 -1.40 -5.33
C VAL A 110 10.06 -1.41 -6.64
N GLY A 111 10.29 -0.42 -7.47
CA GLY A 111 9.57 -0.26 -8.75
C GLY A 111 8.19 0.40 -8.64
N LEU A 112 7.57 0.49 -7.45
CA LEU A 112 6.22 1.01 -7.27
C LEU A 112 6.11 2.21 -6.31
N ASN A 113 7.13 2.55 -5.53
CA ASN A 113 7.06 3.63 -4.53
C ASN A 113 6.63 4.99 -5.11
N TRP A 114 6.89 5.22 -6.39
CA TRP A 114 6.52 6.46 -7.08
C TRP A 114 5.01 6.60 -7.34
N THR A 115 4.24 5.53 -7.18
CA THR A 115 2.82 5.46 -7.58
C THR A 115 1.95 4.63 -6.64
N ALA A 116 2.51 4.07 -5.56
CA ALA A 116 1.79 3.16 -4.68
C ALA A 116 1.55 3.71 -3.27
N ILE A 117 0.41 3.34 -2.70
CA ILE A 117 0.12 3.44 -1.27
C ILE A 117 0.49 2.10 -0.64
N GLY A 118 1.37 2.09 0.38
CA GLY A 118 1.70 0.90 1.16
C GLY A 118 0.84 0.79 2.40
N ILE A 119 0.31 -0.40 2.64
CA ILE A 119 -0.44 -0.79 3.84
C ILE A 119 0.28 -1.99 4.45
N GLU A 120 0.62 -1.89 5.73
CA GLU A 120 1.27 -2.94 6.51
C GLU A 120 0.29 -3.53 7.50
N ASP A 121 0.01 -4.80 7.40
CA ASP A 121 -0.75 -5.54 8.40
C ASP A 121 0.21 -6.15 9.43
N VAL A 122 0.03 -5.85 10.72
CA VAL A 122 0.87 -6.44 11.79
C VAL A 122 0.66 -7.94 11.83
N GLY A 123 1.69 -8.69 11.50
CA GLY A 123 1.64 -10.15 11.42
C GLY A 123 2.87 -10.75 10.75
N THR A 124 2.90 -12.08 10.67
CA THR A 124 4.05 -12.84 10.18
C THR A 124 3.72 -13.70 8.95
N SER A 125 2.48 -13.67 8.48
CA SER A 125 2.03 -14.40 7.28
C SER A 125 0.68 -13.90 6.80
N ASP A 126 0.40 -14.08 5.52
CA ASP A 126 -0.90 -13.79 4.88
C ASP A 126 -2.03 -14.53 5.62
N ALA A 127 -1.82 -15.82 5.94
CA ALA A 127 -2.80 -16.63 6.66
C ALA A 127 -3.16 -16.04 8.02
N SER A 128 -2.18 -15.55 8.79
CA SER A 128 -2.41 -14.97 10.11
C SER A 128 -3.30 -13.72 10.06
N ILE A 129 -3.24 -12.97 8.96
CA ILE A 129 -4.06 -11.78 8.73
C ILE A 129 -5.45 -12.18 8.20
N LEU A 130 -5.50 -13.08 7.23
CA LEU A 130 -6.77 -13.58 6.66
C LEU A 130 -7.65 -14.27 7.71
N ASP A 131 -7.04 -14.92 8.71
CA ASP A 131 -7.71 -15.61 9.81
C ASP A 131 -8.04 -14.69 10.99
N ASN A 132 -7.56 -13.44 10.99
CA ASN A 132 -7.92 -12.45 12.01
C ASN A 132 -9.09 -11.57 11.54
N PRO A 133 -10.34 -11.83 11.97
CA PRO A 133 -11.50 -11.13 11.43
C PRO A 133 -11.54 -9.63 11.74
N ARG A 134 -10.91 -9.19 12.85
CA ARG A 134 -10.88 -7.77 13.22
C ARG A 134 -9.92 -7.00 12.32
N GLN A 135 -8.71 -7.50 12.17
CA GLN A 135 -7.66 -6.90 11.35
C GLN A 135 -8.06 -6.91 9.87
N LEU A 136 -8.49 -8.07 9.36
CA LEU A 136 -8.95 -8.19 7.98
C LEU A 136 -10.12 -7.26 7.66
N ALA A 137 -11.10 -7.13 8.56
CA ALA A 137 -12.21 -6.20 8.36
C ALA A 137 -11.76 -4.74 8.35
N ALA A 138 -10.72 -4.38 9.12
CA ALA A 138 -10.14 -3.04 9.12
C ALA A 138 -9.36 -2.78 7.81
N SER A 139 -8.53 -3.74 7.39
CA SER A 139 -7.76 -3.70 6.14
C SER A 139 -8.71 -3.53 4.93
N LEU A 140 -9.70 -4.38 4.79
CA LEU A 140 -10.68 -4.28 3.70
C LEU A 140 -11.43 -2.93 3.67
N ARG A 141 -11.81 -2.38 4.84
CA ARG A 141 -12.46 -1.06 4.90
C ARG A 141 -11.54 0.08 4.51
N LEU A 142 -10.28 0.06 4.97
CA LEU A 142 -9.29 1.05 4.60
C LEU A 142 -9.01 1.01 3.11
N THR A 143 -8.74 -0.17 2.57
CA THR A 143 -8.44 -0.37 1.15
C THR A 143 -9.62 0.05 0.27
N LEU A 144 -10.86 -0.32 0.62
CA LEU A 144 -12.05 0.11 -0.14
C LEU A 144 -12.21 1.63 -0.12
N TRP A 145 -11.97 2.28 1.03
CA TRP A 145 -12.03 3.73 1.15
C TRP A 145 -10.94 4.41 0.30
N LEU A 146 -9.71 3.92 0.33
CA LEU A 146 -8.61 4.43 -0.51
C LEU A 146 -8.89 4.24 -2.00
N MET A 147 -9.38 3.07 -2.42
CA MET A 147 -9.80 2.81 -3.80
C MET A 147 -10.83 3.83 -4.27
N SER A 148 -11.87 4.07 -3.47
CA SER A 148 -12.90 5.05 -3.78
C SER A 148 -12.36 6.49 -3.84
N ARG A 149 -11.49 6.85 -2.90
CA ARG A 149 -10.94 8.20 -2.76
C ARG A 149 -9.91 8.54 -3.82
N LEU A 150 -9.12 7.56 -4.23
CA LEU A 150 -7.97 7.70 -5.14
C LEU A 150 -8.26 7.15 -6.55
N HIS A 151 -9.47 6.63 -6.78
CA HIS A 151 -9.88 6.01 -8.04
C HIS A 151 -9.02 4.82 -8.47
N ILE A 152 -8.52 4.05 -7.50
CA ILE A 152 -7.70 2.86 -7.76
C ILE A 152 -8.62 1.68 -8.07
N SER A 153 -8.34 0.96 -9.15
CA SER A 153 -9.12 -0.19 -9.58
C SER A 153 -8.76 -1.46 -8.79
N LEU A 154 -9.69 -2.41 -8.73
CA LEU A 154 -9.50 -3.67 -7.99
C LEU A 154 -8.27 -4.47 -8.41
N PRO A 155 -7.90 -4.60 -9.71
CA PRO A 155 -6.67 -5.28 -10.11
C PRO A 155 -5.37 -4.59 -9.65
N ASN A 156 -5.45 -3.31 -9.28
CA ASN A 156 -4.31 -2.54 -8.78
C ASN A 156 -4.22 -2.55 -7.24
N VAL A 157 -5.02 -3.35 -6.55
CA VAL A 157 -4.82 -3.76 -5.16
C VAL A 157 -4.05 -5.08 -5.21
N ILE A 158 -2.78 -5.02 -4.91
CA ILE A 158 -1.84 -6.12 -5.09
C ILE A 158 -1.10 -6.45 -3.79
N GLY A 159 -0.60 -7.66 -3.67
CA GLY A 159 0.39 -8.03 -2.67
C GLY A 159 1.80 -7.66 -3.13
N HIS A 160 2.74 -7.54 -2.20
CA HIS A 160 4.14 -7.24 -2.55
C HIS A 160 4.69 -8.27 -3.55
N SER A 161 4.38 -9.55 -3.38
CA SER A 161 4.80 -10.63 -4.29
C SER A 161 4.31 -10.46 -5.74
N GLU A 162 3.27 -9.64 -5.97
CA GLU A 162 2.71 -9.35 -7.29
C GLU A 162 3.34 -8.10 -7.94
N SER A 163 4.28 -7.42 -7.27
CA SER A 163 4.83 -6.12 -7.71
C SER A 163 5.42 -6.14 -9.12
N LEU A 164 6.11 -7.22 -9.48
CA LEU A 164 6.78 -7.39 -10.77
C LEU A 164 5.82 -7.60 -11.95
N THR A 165 4.55 -7.92 -11.68
CA THR A 165 3.51 -8.08 -12.71
C THR A 165 2.58 -6.87 -12.81
N SER A 166 2.82 -5.83 -12.01
CA SER A 166 2.08 -4.58 -12.10
C SER A 166 2.45 -3.80 -13.37
N PRO A 167 1.48 -3.30 -14.16
CA PRO A 167 1.78 -2.47 -15.34
C PRO A 167 2.41 -1.12 -14.96
N TYR A 168 2.42 -0.77 -13.68
CA TYR A 168 3.05 0.44 -13.14
C TYR A 168 4.47 0.21 -12.63
N HIS A 169 4.95 -1.07 -12.62
CA HIS A 169 6.30 -1.36 -12.17
C HIS A 169 7.32 -0.65 -13.07
N ARG A 170 8.15 0.17 -12.45
CA ARG A 170 9.20 0.95 -13.12
C ARG A 170 10.41 1.07 -12.21
N GLU A 171 11.51 0.44 -12.59
CA GLU A 171 12.78 0.51 -11.88
C GLU A 171 13.92 0.76 -12.89
N ARG A 172 14.64 1.87 -12.71
CA ARG A 172 15.75 2.26 -13.59
C ARG A 172 17.06 1.64 -13.15
N TYR A 173 17.21 1.37 -11.85
CA TYR A 173 18.41 0.76 -11.32
C TYR A 173 18.41 -0.74 -11.61
N ALA A 174 19.26 -1.16 -12.55
CA ALA A 174 19.20 -2.50 -13.13
C ALA A 174 19.33 -3.63 -12.12
N ALA A 175 20.15 -3.44 -11.07
CA ALA A 175 20.36 -4.45 -10.04
C ALA A 175 19.10 -4.76 -9.22
N TRP A 176 18.13 -3.84 -9.15
CA TRP A 176 16.92 -4.00 -8.33
C TRP A 176 15.63 -4.14 -9.14
N ARG A 177 15.76 -4.16 -10.47
CA ARG A 177 14.60 -4.30 -11.35
C ARG A 177 13.75 -5.52 -11.04
N CYS A 178 14.36 -6.59 -10.53
CA CYS A 178 13.70 -7.85 -10.21
C CYS A 178 13.55 -8.09 -8.70
N GLN A 179 13.80 -7.08 -7.87
CA GLN A 179 13.63 -7.22 -6.42
C GLN A 179 12.13 -7.22 -6.08
N THR A 180 11.71 -8.19 -5.27
CA THR A 180 10.37 -8.29 -4.69
C THR A 180 10.44 -9.13 -3.43
N HIS A 181 9.40 -9.06 -2.60
CA HIS A 181 9.26 -9.87 -1.40
C HIS A 181 8.10 -10.85 -1.52
N GLY A 182 8.08 -11.86 -0.64
CA GLY A 182 7.11 -12.95 -0.69
C GLY A 182 5.81 -12.68 0.07
N ASP A 183 5.63 -11.51 0.66
CA ASP A 183 4.44 -11.16 1.41
C ASP A 183 3.24 -10.92 0.49
N TRP A 184 2.08 -11.38 0.94
CA TRP A 184 0.83 -11.39 0.23
C TRP A 184 0.91 -12.10 -1.13
N GLN A 185 1.01 -13.44 -1.06
CA GLN A 185 1.07 -14.31 -2.23
C GLN A 185 -0.17 -14.17 -3.12
N HIS A 186 -0.01 -14.40 -4.41
CA HIS A 186 -1.09 -14.27 -5.40
C HIS A 186 -2.36 -15.02 -5.00
N ALA A 187 -2.25 -16.24 -4.48
CA ALA A 187 -3.41 -17.04 -4.07
C ALA A 187 -4.20 -16.36 -2.94
N ASP A 188 -3.50 -15.78 -1.96
CA ASP A 188 -4.09 -15.07 -0.83
C ASP A 188 -4.67 -13.72 -1.28
N MET A 189 -4.01 -13.02 -2.20
CA MET A 189 -4.54 -11.81 -2.82
C MET A 189 -5.80 -12.07 -3.65
N VAL A 190 -5.95 -13.23 -4.26
CA VAL A 190 -7.23 -13.62 -4.91
C VAL A 190 -8.35 -13.70 -3.87
N VAL A 191 -8.08 -14.27 -2.69
CA VAL A 191 -9.04 -14.31 -1.57
C VAL A 191 -9.35 -12.91 -1.06
N TYR A 192 -8.31 -12.09 -0.82
CA TYR A 192 -8.44 -10.73 -0.34
C TYR A 192 -9.31 -9.88 -1.30
N ARG A 193 -8.96 -9.83 -2.60
CA ARG A 193 -9.71 -9.08 -3.62
C ARG A 193 -11.16 -9.54 -3.76
N ARG A 194 -11.44 -10.84 -3.59
CA ARG A 194 -12.81 -11.37 -3.57
C ARG A 194 -13.61 -10.84 -2.37
N LYS A 195 -13.01 -10.81 -1.17
CA LYS A 195 -13.62 -10.24 0.03
C LYS A 195 -13.84 -8.73 -0.12
N LEU A 196 -12.88 -8.02 -0.70
CA LEU A 196 -12.96 -6.59 -0.98
C LEU A 196 -14.12 -6.27 -1.95
N LEU A 197 -14.27 -7.06 -3.01
CA LEU A 197 -15.40 -6.95 -3.95
C LEU A 197 -16.73 -7.21 -3.25
N ALA A 198 -16.82 -8.25 -2.41
CA ALA A 198 -18.04 -8.56 -1.65
C ALA A 198 -18.42 -7.39 -0.71
N LEU A 199 -17.43 -6.78 -0.05
CA LEU A 199 -17.64 -5.60 0.81
C LEU A 199 -18.15 -4.40 -0.02
N ALA A 200 -17.53 -4.12 -1.18
CA ALA A 200 -17.96 -3.05 -2.08
C ALA A 200 -19.41 -3.21 -2.52
N LEU A 201 -19.81 -4.43 -2.90
CA LEU A 201 -21.19 -4.75 -3.28
C LEU A 201 -22.16 -4.57 -2.11
N ALA A 202 -21.81 -5.07 -0.92
CA ALA A 202 -22.64 -4.93 0.29
C ALA A 202 -22.86 -3.46 0.67
N GLN A 203 -21.86 -2.61 0.49
CA GLN A 203 -21.92 -1.17 0.77
C GLN A 203 -22.41 -0.33 -0.41
N ARG A 204 -22.74 -0.97 -1.55
CA ARG A 204 -23.17 -0.30 -2.80
C ARG A 204 -22.13 0.72 -3.31
N VAL A 205 -20.85 0.44 -3.12
CA VAL A 205 -19.74 1.24 -3.62
C VAL A 205 -19.34 0.75 -4.99
N GLY A 206 -19.38 1.64 -5.97
CA GLY A 206 -18.86 1.36 -7.32
C GLY A 206 -17.34 1.34 -7.30
N ILE A 207 -16.73 0.22 -7.68
CA ILE A 207 -15.28 0.09 -7.87
C ILE A 207 -14.98 -0.33 -9.31
N SER A 208 -13.92 0.23 -9.88
CA SER A 208 -13.44 -0.19 -11.19
C SER A 208 -12.83 -1.59 -11.10
N ARG A 209 -13.14 -2.44 -12.08
CA ARG A 209 -12.55 -3.76 -12.28
C ARG A 209 -11.63 -3.79 -13.49
N SER A 210 -11.46 -2.65 -14.18
CA SER A 210 -10.59 -2.53 -15.32
C SER A 210 -9.12 -2.51 -14.84
N GLY A 211 -8.30 -3.25 -15.52
CA GLY A 211 -6.88 -3.38 -15.26
C GLY A 211 -6.36 -4.68 -15.83
N HIS A 212 -5.06 -4.80 -15.91
CA HIS A 212 -4.37 -6.00 -16.39
C HIS A 212 -3.07 -6.16 -15.62
N THR A 213 -2.55 -7.35 -15.63
CA THR A 213 -1.16 -7.65 -15.26
C THR A 213 -0.31 -7.71 -16.52
N VAL A 214 0.97 -7.48 -16.37
CA VAL A 214 1.96 -7.70 -17.43
C VAL A 214 2.80 -8.92 -17.10
N ALA A 215 3.42 -9.51 -18.09
CA ALA A 215 4.41 -10.54 -17.84
C ALA A 215 5.59 -9.91 -17.10
N SER A 216 6.07 -10.58 -16.06
CA SER A 216 7.32 -10.17 -15.41
C SER A 216 8.46 -10.32 -16.42
N HIS A 217 9.33 -9.31 -16.46
CA HIS A 217 10.59 -9.36 -17.23
C HIS A 217 11.71 -10.05 -16.43
N CYS A 218 11.35 -10.57 -15.26
CA CYS A 218 12.21 -11.26 -14.31
C CYS A 218 11.87 -12.73 -14.24
#